data_8995e78d4397f8ed52c4decfafbe6092
#
_entry.id   8995e78d4397f8ed52c4decfafbe6092
#
_cell.length_a   1.000
_cell.length_b   1.000
_cell.length_c   1.000
_cell.angle_alpha   90.00
_cell.angle_beta   90.00
_cell.angle_gamma   90.00
#
_symmetry.space_group_name_H-M   'P 1'
#
loop_
_entity.id
_entity.type
_entity.pdbx_description
1 polymer ?
#
loop_
_entity_poly.entity_id
_entity_poly.type
_entity_poly.pdbx_seq_one_letter_code
_entity_poly.pdbx_strand_id
1 'polypeptide(L)'
;MDLRWDSDKTIEEMVNQGVRNAYLDKGNPLRASIVKNPISERINTKDNSPAVVHVSLVPGSDLDISIAAKGAGSENKAVLGMLNPSDNIVDFVLGEIPKMGAGWCPPGVLGIGIGGTADKAMIMAKESLFETIDIQELKKRGPSNKIAVSYTHLTLPTN
;
A
#
# COMPACT_ATOMS: atom_id res chain seq x y z
N MET A 1 -24.85 -19.55 -1.36
CA MET A 1 -23.49 -19.94 -1.75
C MET A 1 -22.73 -20.19 -0.45
N ASP A 2 -22.38 -21.44 -0.18
CA ASP A 2 -21.60 -21.78 1.01
C ASP A 2 -20.13 -21.60 0.66
N LEU A 3 -19.49 -20.62 1.27
CA LEU A 3 -18.04 -20.48 1.20
C LEU A 3 -17.42 -21.40 2.25
N ARG A 4 -16.73 -22.43 1.80
CA ARG A 4 -15.99 -23.33 2.67
C ARG A 4 -14.51 -23.19 2.40
N TRP A 5 -13.76 -22.95 3.47
CA TRP A 5 -12.31 -23.02 3.46
C TRP A 5 -11.92 -24.41 4.00
N ASP A 6 -11.38 -25.25 3.12
CA ASP A 6 -11.03 -26.64 3.47
C ASP A 6 -9.59 -26.70 4.00
N SER A 7 -9.39 -26.16 5.20
CA SER A 7 -8.13 -26.20 5.91
C SER A 7 -8.36 -26.03 7.40
N ASP A 8 -7.53 -26.68 8.23
CA ASP A 8 -7.48 -26.47 9.68
C ASP A 8 -6.91 -25.10 10.07
N LYS A 9 -6.32 -24.38 9.11
CA LYS A 9 -5.74 -23.04 9.31
C LYS A 9 -6.56 -21.98 8.59
N THR A 10 -6.63 -20.82 9.17
CA THR A 10 -7.18 -19.65 8.50
C THR A 10 -6.26 -19.17 7.38
N ILE A 11 -6.79 -18.38 6.43
CA ILE A 11 -5.99 -17.74 5.38
C ILE A 11 -4.89 -16.88 6.01
N GLU A 12 -5.22 -16.13 7.06
CA GLU A 12 -4.27 -15.26 7.75
C GLU A 12 -3.13 -16.07 8.40
N GLU A 13 -3.42 -17.19 9.03
CA GLU A 13 -2.39 -18.07 9.61
C GLU A 13 -1.45 -18.63 8.54
N MET A 14 -1.98 -19.02 7.38
CA MET A 14 -1.16 -19.54 6.28
C MET A 14 -0.29 -18.45 5.65
N VAL A 15 -0.84 -17.24 5.45
CA VAL A 15 -0.06 -16.09 4.96
C VAL A 15 1.06 -15.76 5.95
N ASN A 16 0.75 -15.69 7.24
CA ASN A 16 1.74 -15.42 8.28
C ASN A 16 2.84 -16.51 8.34
N GLN A 17 2.48 -17.77 8.13
CA GLN A 17 3.46 -18.85 8.04
C GLN A 17 4.38 -18.67 6.82
N GLY A 18 3.81 -18.31 5.66
CA GLY A 18 4.58 -18.03 4.44
C GLY A 18 5.54 -16.85 4.61
N VAL A 19 5.06 -15.75 5.17
CA VAL A 19 5.87 -14.56 5.46
C VAL A 19 7.01 -14.90 6.41
N ARG A 20 6.71 -15.60 7.50
CA ARG A 20 7.73 -16.04 8.47
C ARG A 20 8.81 -16.89 7.83
N ASN A 21 8.41 -17.88 7.03
CA ASN A 21 9.36 -18.74 6.31
C ASN A 21 10.27 -17.93 5.37
N ALA A 22 9.68 -17.00 4.61
CA ALA A 22 10.43 -16.16 3.67
C ALA A 22 11.45 -15.25 4.39
N TYR A 23 11.06 -14.61 5.50
CA TYR A 23 11.97 -13.71 6.22
C TYR A 23 13.01 -14.41 7.10
N LEU A 24 12.79 -15.66 7.48
CA LEU A 24 13.77 -16.48 8.19
C LEU A 24 14.74 -17.21 7.25
N ASP A 25 14.45 -17.25 5.95
CA ASP A 25 15.37 -17.80 4.95
C ASP A 25 16.64 -16.93 4.89
N LYS A 26 17.79 -17.58 5.04
CA LYS A 26 19.11 -16.93 5.02
C LYS A 26 19.44 -16.28 3.65
N GLY A 27 18.81 -16.75 2.57
CA GLY A 27 18.95 -16.20 1.23
C GLY A 27 18.10 -14.94 0.97
N ASN A 28 17.17 -14.61 1.87
CA ASN A 28 16.27 -13.48 1.69
C ASN A 28 16.99 -12.14 1.96
N PRO A 29 17.04 -11.21 0.98
CA PRO A 29 17.66 -9.89 1.17
C PRO A 29 16.79 -8.92 1.99
N LEU A 30 15.52 -9.24 2.22
CA LEU A 30 14.58 -8.36 2.92
C LEU A 30 14.83 -8.34 4.42
N ARG A 31 14.70 -7.16 5.02
CA ARG A 31 14.85 -6.96 6.44
C ARG A 31 13.49 -6.85 7.13
N ALA A 32 13.26 -7.65 8.16
CA ALA A 32 12.07 -7.54 8.99
C ALA A 32 11.98 -6.17 9.66
N SER A 33 10.81 -5.55 9.61
CA SER A 33 10.53 -4.21 10.16
C SER A 33 9.39 -4.18 11.17
N ILE A 34 8.64 -5.27 11.29
CA ILE A 34 7.53 -5.37 12.24
C ILE A 34 8.07 -5.40 13.67
N VAL A 35 7.41 -4.67 14.56
CA VAL A 35 7.75 -4.62 15.99
C VAL A 35 6.60 -5.12 16.84
N LYS A 36 6.94 -5.90 17.88
CA LYS A 36 6.04 -6.21 18.98
C LYS A 36 5.99 -5.02 19.94
N ASN A 37 4.89 -4.89 20.66
CA ASN A 37 4.70 -3.87 21.69
C ASN A 37 5.09 -2.46 21.19
N PRO A 38 4.40 -1.95 20.13
CA PRO A 38 4.81 -0.69 19.46
C PRO A 38 4.77 0.53 20.39
N ILE A 39 4.02 0.47 21.48
CA ILE A 39 3.90 1.53 22.48
C ILE A 39 5.03 1.49 23.52
N SER A 40 5.60 0.31 23.79
CA SER A 40 6.58 0.11 24.87
C SER A 40 7.94 -0.35 24.33
N GLU A 41 8.21 -1.63 24.35
CA GLU A 41 9.54 -2.21 24.11
C GLU A 41 10.01 -2.18 22.66
N ARG A 42 9.09 -2.13 21.70
CA ARG A 42 9.35 -2.05 20.26
C ARG A 42 10.33 -3.10 19.73
N ILE A 43 10.17 -4.34 20.18
CA ILE A 43 11.04 -5.46 19.81
C ILE A 43 10.75 -5.90 18.37
N ASN A 44 11.77 -5.92 17.51
CA ASN A 44 11.65 -6.44 16.15
C ASN A 44 11.30 -7.93 16.15
N THR A 45 10.29 -8.33 15.38
CA THR A 45 9.83 -9.73 15.34
C THR A 45 10.81 -10.68 14.67
N LYS A 46 11.75 -10.16 13.88
CA LYS A 46 12.75 -10.89 13.08
C LYS A 46 12.16 -11.66 11.89
N ASP A 47 10.93 -12.10 11.96
CA ASP A 47 10.20 -12.87 10.96
C ASP A 47 9.18 -12.06 10.15
N ASN A 48 9.11 -10.75 10.42
CA ASN A 48 8.20 -9.79 9.79
C ASN A 48 6.71 -10.18 9.87
N SER A 49 6.30 -10.94 10.87
CA SER A 49 4.91 -11.28 11.13
C SER A 49 4.35 -10.48 12.34
N PRO A 50 3.03 -10.24 12.42
CA PRO A 50 2.02 -10.63 11.45
C PRO A 50 2.02 -9.73 10.20
N ALA A 51 1.67 -10.31 9.05
CA ALA A 51 1.37 -9.56 7.84
C ALA A 51 0.00 -8.87 7.96
N VAL A 52 -0.20 -7.79 7.23
CA VAL A 52 -1.54 -7.22 7.02
C VAL A 52 -2.19 -7.96 5.86
N VAL A 53 -3.32 -8.61 6.11
CA VAL A 53 -4.04 -9.43 5.14
C VAL A 53 -5.39 -8.81 4.86
N HIS A 54 -5.66 -8.52 3.59
CA HIS A 54 -6.97 -8.11 3.10
C HIS A 54 -7.53 -9.24 2.23
N VAL A 55 -8.75 -9.67 2.48
CA VAL A 55 -9.43 -10.72 1.72
C VAL A 55 -10.66 -10.14 1.07
N SER A 56 -10.77 -10.30 -0.24
CA SER A 56 -11.94 -9.91 -1.02
C SER A 56 -12.53 -11.13 -1.70
N LEU A 57 -13.85 -11.22 -1.74
CA LEU A 57 -14.55 -12.28 -2.42
C LEU A 57 -14.95 -11.82 -3.82
N VAL A 58 -14.56 -12.58 -4.83
CA VAL A 58 -14.87 -12.33 -6.24
C VAL A 58 -15.63 -13.53 -6.83
N PRO A 59 -16.43 -13.34 -7.87
CA PRO A 59 -17.06 -14.46 -8.58
C PRO A 59 -16.00 -15.37 -9.22
N GLY A 60 -16.23 -16.68 -9.16
CA GLY A 60 -15.33 -17.66 -9.77
C GLY A 60 -14.77 -18.67 -8.77
N SER A 61 -13.78 -19.44 -9.21
CA SER A 61 -13.07 -20.46 -8.43
C SER A 61 -11.58 -20.16 -8.28
N ASP A 62 -11.11 -19.06 -8.87
CA ASP A 62 -9.70 -18.75 -8.90
C ASP A 62 -9.26 -18.02 -7.61
N LEU A 63 -8.02 -18.20 -7.25
CA LEU A 63 -7.36 -17.51 -6.15
C LEU A 63 -6.33 -16.55 -6.73
N ASP A 64 -6.53 -15.27 -6.52
CA ASP A 64 -5.56 -14.22 -6.87
C ASP A 64 -4.88 -13.70 -5.60
N ILE A 65 -3.56 -13.67 -5.59
CA ILE A 65 -2.76 -13.25 -4.43
C ILE A 65 -1.78 -12.17 -4.87
N SER A 66 -1.98 -10.96 -4.35
CA SER A 66 -1.04 -9.87 -4.51
C SER A 66 -0.23 -9.65 -3.24
N ILE A 67 1.09 -9.57 -3.35
CA ILE A 67 2.00 -9.44 -2.21
C ILE A 67 2.89 -8.20 -2.40
N ALA A 68 2.94 -7.34 -1.39
CA ALA A 68 3.87 -6.22 -1.35
C ALA A 68 4.76 -6.28 -0.11
N ALA A 69 6.08 -6.21 -0.32
CA ALA A 69 7.06 -6.01 0.73
C ALA A 69 7.30 -4.50 0.90
N LYS A 70 6.53 -3.85 1.78
CA LYS A 70 6.58 -2.40 2.00
C LYS A 70 7.42 -2.04 3.22
N GLY A 71 8.41 -1.16 3.04
CA GLY A 71 9.29 -0.72 4.12
C GLY A 71 8.56 0.14 5.17
N ALA A 72 8.95 0.00 6.45
CA ALA A 72 8.36 0.76 7.54
C ALA A 72 8.53 2.29 7.38
N GLY A 73 9.62 2.75 6.78
CA GLY A 73 9.84 4.16 6.49
C GLY A 73 8.77 4.75 5.58
N SER A 74 8.45 4.07 4.48
CA SER A 74 7.40 4.50 3.56
C SER A 74 6.00 4.30 4.14
N GLU A 75 5.76 3.26 4.94
CA GLU A 75 4.46 3.06 5.62
C GLU A 75 4.16 4.20 6.60
N ASN A 76 5.17 4.68 7.32
CA ASN A 76 5.04 5.80 8.24
C ASN A 76 4.80 7.16 7.56
N LYS A 77 4.77 7.22 6.23
CA LYS A 77 4.46 8.42 5.46
C LYS A 77 3.04 8.41 4.87
N ALA A 78 2.24 7.43 5.26
CA ALA A 78 0.82 7.44 4.93
C ALA A 78 0.12 8.64 5.60
N VAL A 79 -0.71 9.35 4.83
CA VAL A 79 -1.47 10.53 5.27
C VAL A 79 -2.92 10.35 4.89
N LEU A 80 -3.82 10.72 5.78
CA LEU A 80 -5.25 10.83 5.51
C LEU A 80 -5.68 12.29 5.69
N GLY A 81 -6.33 12.87 4.68
CA GLY A 81 -6.93 14.18 4.74
C GLY A 81 -8.45 14.12 4.60
N MET A 82 -9.16 14.82 5.47
CA MET A 82 -10.60 15.04 5.32
C MET A 82 -10.82 16.41 4.68
N LEU A 83 -11.11 16.40 3.38
CA LEU A 83 -11.25 17.61 2.58
C LEU A 83 -12.72 18.04 2.48
N ASN A 84 -12.94 19.36 2.45
CA ASN A 84 -14.25 19.89 2.10
C ASN A 84 -14.47 19.86 0.58
N PRO A 85 -15.71 19.92 0.08
CA PRO A 85 -16.00 19.93 -1.35
C PRO A 85 -15.35 21.07 -2.14
N SER A 86 -14.98 22.16 -1.47
CA SER A 86 -14.29 23.32 -2.04
C SER A 86 -12.77 23.17 -2.09
N ASP A 87 -12.20 22.22 -1.37
CA ASP A 87 -10.76 22.04 -1.26
C ASP A 87 -10.19 21.39 -2.53
N ASN A 88 -8.99 21.78 -2.90
CA ASN A 88 -8.31 21.22 -4.05
C ASN A 88 -7.48 20.00 -3.64
N ILE A 89 -7.85 18.83 -4.16
CA ILE A 89 -7.17 17.55 -3.87
C ILE A 89 -5.69 17.59 -4.30
N VAL A 90 -5.39 18.23 -5.45
CA VAL A 90 -4.02 18.32 -5.97
C VAL A 90 -3.16 19.16 -5.04
N ASP A 91 -3.66 20.29 -4.58
CA ASP A 91 -2.95 21.17 -3.66
C ASP A 91 -2.69 20.48 -2.32
N PHE A 92 -3.66 19.70 -1.82
CA PHE A 92 -3.47 18.89 -0.63
C PHE A 92 -2.31 17.90 -0.81
N VAL A 93 -2.33 17.10 -1.88
CA VAL A 93 -1.27 16.10 -2.16
C VAL A 93 0.09 16.76 -2.28
N LEU A 94 0.19 17.86 -3.06
CA LEU A 94 1.43 18.61 -3.24
C LEU A 94 1.94 19.22 -1.95
N GLY A 95 1.05 19.66 -1.07
CA GLY A 95 1.41 20.18 0.24
C GLY A 95 1.91 19.11 1.23
N GLU A 96 1.51 17.85 1.06
CA GLU A 96 1.94 16.75 1.92
C GLU A 96 3.29 16.14 1.49
N ILE A 97 3.60 16.09 0.19
CA ILE A 97 4.84 15.47 -0.32
C ILE A 97 6.10 16.03 0.35
N PRO A 98 6.31 17.35 0.46
CA PRO A 98 7.51 17.89 1.11
C PRO A 98 7.63 17.50 2.59
N LYS A 99 6.50 17.32 3.28
CA LYS A 99 6.45 16.94 4.70
C LYS A 99 6.89 15.48 4.92
N MET A 100 6.82 14.65 3.89
CA MET A 100 7.30 13.27 3.95
C MET A 100 8.82 13.19 4.13
N GLY A 101 9.57 14.21 3.68
CA GLY A 101 11.03 14.25 3.75
C GLY A 101 11.66 13.06 3.00
N ALA A 102 12.86 12.67 3.39
CA ALA A 102 13.58 11.55 2.78
C ALA A 102 13.21 10.15 3.35
N GLY A 103 12.37 10.08 4.37
CA GLY A 103 12.08 8.84 5.10
C GLY A 103 11.33 7.77 4.29
N TRP A 104 10.77 8.11 3.14
CA TRP A 104 10.09 7.19 2.23
C TRP A 104 11.00 6.63 1.11
N CYS A 105 12.30 6.97 1.15
CA CYS A 105 13.33 6.48 0.22
C CYS A 105 13.05 6.84 -1.25
N PRO A 106 13.09 8.12 -1.66
CA PRO A 106 12.93 8.54 -3.05
C PRO A 106 13.98 7.89 -4.00
N PRO A 107 13.65 7.66 -5.29
CA PRO A 107 12.37 7.93 -5.94
C PRO A 107 11.31 6.93 -5.51
N GLY A 108 10.08 7.40 -5.32
CA GLY A 108 8.98 6.56 -4.86
C GLY A 108 7.72 6.72 -5.70
N VAL A 109 6.76 5.86 -5.42
CA VAL A 109 5.43 5.87 -6.03
C VAL A 109 4.41 6.27 -4.96
N LEU A 110 3.50 7.17 -5.31
CA LEU A 110 2.39 7.56 -4.45
C LEU A 110 1.15 6.76 -4.84
N GLY A 111 0.59 6.05 -3.86
CA GLY A 111 -0.75 5.49 -3.96
C GLY A 111 -1.76 6.48 -3.39
N ILE A 112 -2.79 6.80 -4.15
CA ILE A 112 -3.80 7.79 -3.77
C ILE A 112 -5.18 7.15 -3.86
N GLY A 113 -5.92 7.17 -2.75
CA GLY A 113 -7.31 6.75 -2.66
C GLY A 113 -8.20 7.96 -2.37
N ILE A 114 -9.27 8.12 -3.13
CA ILE A 114 -10.18 9.27 -3.04
C ILE A 114 -11.61 8.80 -2.86
N GLY A 115 -12.28 9.31 -1.84
CA GLY A 115 -13.67 9.02 -1.56
C GLY A 115 -13.91 7.78 -0.71
N GLY A 116 -15.18 7.51 -0.42
CA GLY A 116 -15.59 6.49 0.53
C GLY A 116 -15.39 6.92 1.99
N THR A 117 -15.31 5.93 2.88
CA THR A 117 -14.92 6.13 4.28
C THR A 117 -13.40 6.26 4.42
N ALA A 118 -12.92 6.76 5.54
CA ALA A 118 -11.50 6.96 5.80
C ALA A 118 -10.67 5.67 5.60
N ASP A 119 -11.17 4.56 6.12
CA ASP A 119 -10.57 3.23 5.95
C ASP A 119 -10.58 2.78 4.48
N LYS A 120 -11.69 2.99 3.76
CA LYS A 120 -11.78 2.64 2.34
C LYS A 120 -10.79 3.45 1.50
N ALA A 121 -10.66 4.75 1.73
CA ALA A 121 -9.70 5.59 1.04
C ALA A 121 -8.25 5.12 1.27
N MET A 122 -7.90 4.75 2.50
CA MET A 122 -6.56 4.22 2.83
C MET A 122 -6.29 2.86 2.18
N ILE A 123 -7.29 1.98 2.11
CA ILE A 123 -7.17 0.69 1.42
C ILE A 123 -6.96 0.93 -0.08
N MET A 124 -7.78 1.77 -0.72
CA MET A 124 -7.65 2.13 -2.14
C MET A 124 -6.28 2.73 -2.46
N ALA A 125 -5.72 3.55 -1.58
CA ALA A 125 -4.38 4.10 -1.73
C ALA A 125 -3.31 2.99 -1.73
N LYS A 126 -3.45 1.96 -0.90
CA LYS A 126 -2.54 0.80 -0.89
C LYS A 126 -2.73 -0.09 -2.12
N GLU A 127 -3.97 -0.37 -2.49
CA GLU A 127 -4.31 -1.17 -3.68
C GLU A 127 -3.74 -0.55 -4.96
N SER A 128 -3.78 0.78 -5.09
CA SER A 128 -3.24 1.48 -6.26
C SER A 128 -1.72 1.31 -6.45
N LEU A 129 -0.98 0.91 -5.40
CA LEU A 129 0.46 0.62 -5.51
C LEU A 129 0.75 -0.73 -6.20
N PHE A 130 -0.26 -1.59 -6.36
CA PHE A 130 -0.13 -2.85 -7.12
C PHE A 130 -0.41 -2.69 -8.60
N GLU A 131 -0.97 -1.54 -9.01
CA GLU A 131 -1.26 -1.26 -10.41
C GLU A 131 0.02 -1.13 -11.23
N THR A 132 0.02 -1.73 -12.42
CA THR A 132 1.14 -1.60 -13.34
C THR A 132 1.21 -0.17 -13.88
N ILE A 133 2.35 0.49 -13.68
CA ILE A 133 2.58 1.85 -14.19
C ILE A 133 3.26 1.76 -15.55
N ASP A 134 2.48 1.77 -16.63
CA ASP A 134 2.96 1.98 -17.99
C ASP A 134 2.75 3.43 -18.39
N ILE A 135 3.81 4.24 -18.33
CA ILE A 135 3.75 5.66 -18.64
C ILE A 135 3.39 5.90 -20.12
N GLN A 136 3.77 5.03 -21.04
CA GLN A 136 3.45 5.17 -22.46
C GLN A 136 1.97 4.92 -22.71
N GLU A 137 1.42 3.89 -22.09
CA GLU A 137 -0.01 3.60 -22.15
C GLU A 137 -0.84 4.71 -21.50
N LEU A 138 -0.42 5.16 -20.30
CA LEU A 138 -1.09 6.27 -19.59
C LEU A 138 -1.12 7.55 -20.43
N LYS A 139 -0.03 7.91 -21.10
CA LYS A 139 0.02 9.06 -22.01
C LYS A 139 -0.88 8.87 -23.23
N LYS A 140 -0.93 7.67 -23.78
CA LYS A 140 -1.77 7.35 -24.97
C LYS A 140 -3.25 7.34 -24.60
N ARG A 141 -3.63 6.76 -23.48
CA ARG A 141 -5.01 6.70 -22.99
C ARG A 141 -5.52 8.09 -22.57
N GLY A 142 -4.62 8.95 -22.09
CA GLY A 142 -4.96 10.23 -21.49
C GLY A 142 -5.64 10.09 -20.12
N PRO A 143 -6.03 11.22 -19.53
CA PRO A 143 -6.62 11.24 -18.20
C PRO A 143 -8.07 10.74 -18.22
N SER A 144 -8.44 9.94 -17.23
CA SER A 144 -9.79 9.41 -17.05
C SER A 144 -10.79 10.42 -16.45
N ASN A 145 -10.27 11.48 -15.82
CA ASN A 145 -11.07 12.55 -15.22
C ASN A 145 -10.22 13.82 -15.00
N LYS A 146 -10.84 14.91 -14.53
CA LYS A 146 -10.16 16.20 -14.32
C LYS A 146 -8.99 16.12 -13.32
N ILE A 147 -9.06 15.27 -12.31
CA ILE A 147 -7.99 15.09 -11.33
C ILE A 147 -6.79 14.40 -11.98
N ALA A 148 -7.04 13.36 -12.79
CA ALA A 148 -5.99 12.66 -13.54
C ALA A 148 -5.22 13.59 -14.48
N VAL A 149 -5.87 14.60 -15.11
CA VAL A 149 -5.18 15.63 -15.89
C VAL A 149 -4.14 16.35 -15.08
N SER A 150 -4.49 16.76 -13.86
CA SER A 150 -3.60 17.53 -13.00
C SER A 150 -2.35 16.73 -12.58
N TYR A 151 -2.48 15.42 -12.37
CA TYR A 151 -1.34 14.55 -11.99
C TYR A 151 -0.42 14.19 -13.15
N THR A 152 -0.93 14.08 -14.38
CA THR A 152 -0.09 13.77 -15.56
C THR A 152 0.84 14.92 -15.96
N HIS A 153 0.59 16.13 -15.47
CA HIS A 153 1.42 17.32 -15.72
C HIS A 153 2.39 17.67 -14.59
N LEU A 154 2.39 16.87 -13.52
CA LEU A 154 3.30 17.07 -12.39
C LEU A 154 4.66 16.43 -12.67
N THR A 155 5.63 17.26 -13.02
CA THR A 155 7.05 16.93 -12.88
C THR A 155 7.46 17.34 -11.47
N LEU A 156 7.68 16.36 -10.60
CA LEU A 156 8.28 16.64 -9.29
C LEU A 156 9.75 17.04 -9.51
N PRO A 157 10.20 18.16 -8.92
CA PRO A 157 11.61 18.50 -8.98
C PRO A 157 12.42 17.41 -8.29
N THR A 158 13.32 16.79 -9.03
CA THR A 158 14.36 15.90 -8.51
C THR A 158 15.48 16.77 -7.97
N ASN A 159 15.48 17.02 -6.67
CA ASN A 159 16.64 17.56 -5.95
C ASN A 159 17.30 16.46 -5.16
#